data_ff7f28b51d5bb783987a79f839ed7ba7
#
_entry.id   ff7f28b51d5bb783987a79f839ed7ba7
#
_cell.length_a   1.000
_cell.length_b   1.000
_cell.length_c   1.000
_cell.angle_alpha   90.00
_cell.angle_beta   90.00
_cell.angle_gamma   90.00
#
_symmetry.space_group_name_H-M   'P 1'
#
loop_
_entity.id
_entity.type
_entity.pdbx_description
1 polymer ?
#
loop_
_entity_poly.entity_id
_entity_poly.type
_entity_poly.pdbx_seq_one_letter_code
_entity_poly.pdbx_strand_id
1 'polypeptide(L)'
;MSDLREALDALLEDVPPARLADSVQRLITVYRSGLPAGEPLLRNMVDATAYAAYRMPATHAAVAKALAMLPPIEPRSLLDVGGGTGAATWAAVGAFGPLDATVLDQVPEALRLGERIAKGRLAAQWREWHLGEPLTEADLITVSYLMTELTEDDQRALVAAAGAAARQALVIVEPGTPEGYRRILKARDELMAAGWTVAAPCPHQGTCGMVGKDWCHFSARINRSALHRRLKDARLGHEDEKFSFVAVTRGGNDVTGRVVRHPAFRKGLVTLQVCQPDTTVGPVLVPKREGARYKAARDAEWGDQWPPHSDDAE
;
A
#
# COMPACT_ATOMS: atom_id res chain seq x y z
N MET A 1 -6.14 13.06 -0.40
CA MET A 1 -5.96 12.85 -1.86
C MET A 1 -6.06 14.14 -2.69
N SER A 2 -6.86 15.13 -2.33
CA SER A 2 -6.91 16.44 -3.04
C SER A 2 -5.53 17.10 -3.06
N ASP A 3 -4.88 17.21 -1.92
CA ASP A 3 -3.62 17.96 -1.76
C ASP A 3 -2.44 17.36 -2.53
N LEU A 4 -2.29 16.01 -2.52
CA LEU A 4 -1.27 15.34 -3.33
C LEU A 4 -1.53 15.53 -4.83
N ARG A 5 -2.79 15.44 -5.26
CA ARG A 5 -3.16 15.63 -6.67
C ARG A 5 -2.84 17.04 -7.14
N GLU A 6 -3.21 18.03 -6.36
CA GLU A 6 -2.91 19.44 -6.65
C GLU A 6 -1.41 19.71 -6.69
N ALA A 7 -0.63 19.10 -5.77
CA ALA A 7 0.82 19.22 -5.75
C ALA A 7 1.47 18.61 -7.01
N LEU A 8 0.97 17.45 -7.46
CA LEU A 8 1.42 16.80 -8.68
C LEU A 8 1.02 17.58 -9.94
N ASP A 9 -0.21 18.08 -10.01
CA ASP A 9 -0.69 18.88 -11.15
C ASP A 9 0.17 20.16 -11.30
N ALA A 10 0.46 20.86 -10.20
CA ALA A 10 1.35 22.04 -10.20
C ALA A 10 2.78 21.71 -10.63
N LEU A 11 3.34 20.58 -10.18
CA LEU A 11 4.68 20.14 -10.61
C LEU A 11 4.76 19.91 -12.12
N LEU A 12 3.66 19.49 -12.73
CA LEU A 12 3.62 19.04 -14.13
C LEU A 12 3.31 20.18 -15.12
N GLU A 13 2.86 21.35 -14.63
CA GLU A 13 2.57 22.51 -15.50
C GLU A 13 3.78 22.96 -16.32
N ASP A 14 4.99 22.88 -15.73
CA ASP A 14 6.24 23.32 -16.35
C ASP A 14 6.95 22.27 -17.20
N VAL A 15 6.43 21.03 -17.28
CA VAL A 15 7.13 19.93 -17.97
C VAL A 15 6.41 19.57 -19.28
N PRO A 16 7.12 19.63 -20.44
CA PRO A 16 6.53 19.28 -21.72
C PRO A 16 5.96 17.85 -21.73
N PRO A 17 4.68 17.64 -22.10
CA PRO A 17 4.03 16.33 -22.03
C PRO A 17 4.74 15.21 -22.81
N ALA A 18 5.39 15.54 -23.94
CA ALA A 18 6.13 14.59 -24.76
C ALA A 18 7.32 13.97 -24.01
N ARG A 19 8.10 14.80 -23.28
CA ARG A 19 9.24 14.32 -22.48
C ARG A 19 8.81 13.40 -21.34
N LEU A 20 7.66 13.71 -20.72
CA LEU A 20 7.09 12.85 -19.69
C LEU A 20 6.61 11.50 -20.26
N ALA A 21 5.97 11.52 -21.44
CA ALA A 21 5.46 10.31 -22.09
C ALA A 21 6.59 9.32 -22.40
N ASP A 22 7.70 9.77 -22.97
CA ASP A 22 8.85 8.93 -23.28
C ASP A 22 9.45 8.31 -22.00
N SER A 23 9.63 9.11 -20.95
CA SER A 23 10.12 8.60 -19.66
C SER A 23 9.15 7.62 -19.02
N VAL A 24 7.84 7.88 -19.03
CA VAL A 24 6.82 6.95 -18.51
C VAL A 24 6.83 5.63 -19.28
N GLN A 25 6.91 5.68 -20.62
CA GLN A 25 6.94 4.47 -21.45
C GLN A 25 8.17 3.61 -21.15
N ARG A 26 9.33 4.25 -20.99
CA ARG A 26 10.56 3.57 -20.57
C ARG A 26 10.40 2.94 -19.19
N LEU A 27 9.90 3.68 -18.21
CA LEU A 27 9.64 3.17 -16.84
C LEU A 27 8.68 1.98 -16.84
N ILE A 28 7.59 2.03 -17.61
CA ILE A 28 6.65 0.92 -17.74
C ILE A 28 7.34 -0.34 -18.31
N THR A 29 8.17 -0.16 -19.35
CA THR A 29 8.90 -1.28 -19.97
C THR A 29 9.83 -1.93 -18.96
N VAL A 30 10.58 -1.12 -18.24
CA VAL A 30 11.51 -1.54 -17.19
C VAL A 30 10.78 -2.31 -16.07
N TYR A 31 9.67 -1.80 -15.56
CA TYR A 31 8.88 -2.49 -14.53
C TYR A 31 8.30 -3.83 -14.99
N ARG A 32 7.96 -3.95 -16.27
CA ARG A 32 7.40 -5.20 -16.82
C ARG A 32 8.43 -6.26 -17.15
N SER A 33 9.64 -5.85 -17.52
CA SER A 33 10.70 -6.79 -17.92
C SER A 33 11.47 -7.39 -16.74
N GLY A 34 11.30 -6.86 -15.52
CA GLY A 34 12.11 -7.23 -14.36
C GLY A 34 13.57 -6.88 -14.62
N LEU A 35 14.00 -5.68 -14.24
CA LEU A 35 15.38 -5.26 -14.52
C LEU A 35 16.40 -6.09 -13.76
N PRO A 36 17.55 -6.39 -14.43
CA PRO A 36 18.75 -6.75 -13.70
C PRO A 36 19.20 -5.56 -12.86
N ALA A 37 19.54 -5.81 -11.60
CA ALA A 37 20.21 -4.84 -10.75
C ALA A 37 21.47 -4.31 -11.45
N GLY A 38 21.53 -3.01 -11.74
CA GLY A 38 22.72 -2.43 -12.38
C GLY A 38 22.57 -1.04 -12.97
N GLU A 39 21.37 -0.64 -13.34
CA GLU A 39 21.12 0.75 -13.77
C GLU A 39 20.04 1.40 -12.89
N PRO A 40 20.25 2.67 -12.45
CA PRO A 40 19.23 3.35 -11.67
C PRO A 40 17.96 3.52 -12.51
N LEU A 41 16.83 3.16 -11.94
CA LEU A 41 15.51 3.31 -12.56
C LEU A 41 15.25 4.79 -12.94
N LEU A 42 15.64 5.69 -12.05
CA LEU A 42 15.53 7.14 -12.22
C LEU A 42 16.91 7.71 -12.57
N ARG A 43 17.08 8.14 -13.81
CA ARG A 43 18.36 8.63 -14.35
C ARG A 43 18.56 10.14 -14.21
N ASN A 44 17.45 10.87 -14.06
CA ASN A 44 17.44 12.32 -14.01
C ASN A 44 16.10 12.84 -13.44
N MET A 45 15.99 14.16 -13.26
CA MET A 45 14.80 14.80 -12.71
C MET A 45 13.54 14.60 -13.59
N VAL A 46 13.67 14.46 -14.90
CA VAL A 46 12.53 14.19 -15.79
C VAL A 46 11.96 12.79 -15.53
N ASP A 47 12.85 11.81 -15.39
CA ASP A 47 12.46 10.43 -15.02
C ASP A 47 11.80 10.39 -13.63
N ALA A 48 12.37 11.10 -12.66
CA ALA A 48 11.80 11.20 -11.32
C ALA A 48 10.40 11.85 -11.35
N THR A 49 10.23 12.92 -12.13
CA THR A 49 8.94 13.59 -12.31
C THR A 49 7.92 12.69 -13.02
N ALA A 50 8.33 11.99 -14.06
CA ALA A 50 7.49 11.03 -14.77
C ALA A 50 7.06 9.87 -13.85
N TYR A 51 7.99 9.36 -13.04
CA TYR A 51 7.72 8.34 -12.04
C TYR A 51 6.71 8.84 -10.99
N ALA A 52 6.93 10.02 -10.42
CA ALA A 52 6.02 10.61 -9.46
C ALA A 52 4.62 10.78 -10.06
N ALA A 53 4.51 11.33 -11.26
CA ALA A 53 3.22 11.51 -11.92
C ALA A 53 2.49 10.19 -12.18
N TYR A 54 3.23 9.12 -12.45
CA TYR A 54 2.70 7.82 -12.83
C TYR A 54 2.44 6.89 -11.65
N ARG A 55 3.41 6.76 -10.72
CA ARG A 55 3.39 5.75 -9.64
C ARG A 55 2.92 6.30 -8.30
N MET A 56 3.23 7.54 -7.96
CA MET A 56 2.93 8.11 -6.66
C MET A 56 1.43 8.06 -6.30
N PRO A 57 0.48 8.37 -7.23
CA PRO A 57 -0.96 8.22 -6.92
C PRO A 57 -1.37 6.77 -6.63
N ALA A 58 -0.75 5.80 -7.32
CA ALA A 58 -1.04 4.38 -7.14
C ALA A 58 -0.53 3.88 -5.79
N THR A 59 0.73 4.16 -5.47
CA THR A 59 1.33 3.83 -4.17
C THR A 59 0.56 4.48 -3.03
N HIS A 60 0.25 5.79 -3.14
CA HIS A 60 -0.57 6.50 -2.15
C HIS A 60 -1.92 5.80 -1.91
N ALA A 61 -2.65 5.44 -2.97
CA ALA A 61 -3.97 4.81 -2.84
C ALA A 61 -3.88 3.41 -2.19
N ALA A 62 -2.87 2.62 -2.55
CA ALA A 62 -2.63 1.30 -1.96
C ALA A 62 -2.29 1.41 -0.47
N VAL A 63 -1.36 2.30 -0.11
CA VAL A 63 -0.97 2.53 1.30
C VAL A 63 -2.13 3.10 2.11
N ALA A 64 -2.87 4.10 1.58
CA ALA A 64 -4.03 4.66 2.25
C ALA A 64 -5.09 3.59 2.55
N LYS A 65 -5.34 2.67 1.59
CA LYS A 65 -6.26 1.55 1.81
C LYS A 65 -5.73 0.54 2.83
N ALA A 66 -4.44 0.28 2.86
CA ALA A 66 -3.82 -0.58 3.87
C ALA A 66 -3.90 0.03 5.26
N LEU A 67 -3.62 1.33 5.40
CA LEU A 67 -3.72 2.07 6.66
C LEU A 67 -5.17 2.12 7.20
N ALA A 68 -6.15 2.26 6.32
CA ALA A 68 -7.58 2.26 6.69
C ALA A 68 -8.06 0.90 7.25
N MET A 69 -7.30 -0.17 7.06
CA MET A 69 -7.62 -1.49 7.62
C MET A 69 -6.95 -1.75 8.99
N LEU A 70 -6.12 -0.82 9.48
CA LEU A 70 -5.51 -0.91 10.80
C LEU A 70 -6.57 -0.71 11.91
N PRO A 71 -6.40 -1.36 13.06
CA PRO A 71 -7.14 -0.95 14.25
C PRO A 71 -6.76 0.49 14.62
N PRO A 72 -7.53 1.15 15.49
CA PRO A 72 -7.21 2.49 15.95
C PRO A 72 -5.79 2.55 16.54
N ILE A 73 -4.96 3.42 15.99
CA ILE A 73 -3.62 3.77 16.49
C ILE A 73 -3.47 5.30 16.45
N GLU A 74 -2.61 5.83 17.30
CA GLU A 74 -2.34 7.27 17.41
C GLU A 74 -0.83 7.55 17.24
N PRO A 75 -0.29 7.36 16.02
CA PRO A 75 1.12 7.61 15.77
C PRO A 75 1.41 9.13 15.79
N ARG A 76 2.53 9.50 16.38
CA ARG A 76 3.06 10.88 16.37
C ARG A 76 4.24 11.02 15.42
N SER A 77 4.91 9.91 15.14
CA SER A 77 6.07 9.87 14.25
C SER A 77 5.92 8.80 13.17
N LEU A 78 6.48 9.09 12.00
CA LEU A 78 6.50 8.22 10.82
C LEU A 78 7.91 8.08 10.28
N LEU A 79 8.32 6.86 9.98
CA LEU A 79 9.49 6.57 9.16
C LEU A 79 9.04 5.84 7.89
N ASP A 80 9.21 6.48 6.73
CA ASP A 80 8.88 5.93 5.41
C ASP A 80 10.15 5.42 4.74
N VAL A 81 10.38 4.10 4.83
CA VAL A 81 11.64 3.45 4.40
C VAL A 81 11.53 3.03 2.93
N GLY A 82 12.47 3.50 2.10
CA GLY A 82 12.39 3.41 0.65
C GLY A 82 11.23 4.25 0.10
N GLY A 83 10.93 5.37 0.78
CA GLY A 83 9.75 6.19 0.51
C GLY A 83 9.80 6.98 -0.79
N GLY A 84 10.99 7.09 -1.41
CA GLY A 84 11.18 7.78 -2.69
C GLY A 84 10.66 9.21 -2.68
N THR A 85 9.55 9.45 -3.39
CA THR A 85 8.86 10.75 -3.42
C THR A 85 7.84 10.96 -2.30
N GLY A 86 7.78 10.05 -1.30
CA GLY A 86 6.97 10.19 -0.10
C GLY A 86 5.50 9.79 -0.26
N ALA A 87 5.16 8.89 -1.18
CA ALA A 87 3.77 8.50 -1.42
C ALA A 87 3.08 7.92 -0.17
N ALA A 88 3.80 7.08 0.60
CA ALA A 88 3.28 6.51 1.83
C ALA A 88 3.19 7.56 2.95
N THR A 89 4.12 8.50 2.99
CA THR A 89 4.06 9.65 3.92
C THR A 89 2.81 10.50 3.69
N TRP A 90 2.45 10.82 2.43
CA TRP A 90 1.21 11.51 2.11
C TRP A 90 -0.03 10.71 2.54
N ALA A 91 0.00 9.40 2.35
CA ALA A 91 -1.10 8.53 2.77
C ALA A 91 -1.25 8.49 4.30
N ALA A 92 -0.14 8.40 5.03
CA ALA A 92 -0.13 8.37 6.49
C ALA A 92 -0.61 9.70 7.10
N VAL A 93 -0.11 10.83 6.60
CA VAL A 93 -0.60 12.16 7.04
C VAL A 93 -2.07 12.35 6.71
N GLY A 94 -2.55 11.81 5.58
CA GLY A 94 -3.97 11.81 5.23
C GLY A 94 -4.84 10.96 6.16
N ALA A 95 -4.29 9.89 6.74
CA ALA A 95 -5.00 8.99 7.64
C ALA A 95 -4.99 9.45 9.11
N PHE A 96 -3.86 9.98 9.58
CA PHE A 96 -3.63 10.25 11.01
C PHE A 96 -3.47 11.74 11.35
N GLY A 97 -3.48 12.63 10.36
CA GLY A 97 -3.15 14.04 10.56
C GLY A 97 -1.64 14.32 10.55
N PRO A 98 -1.20 15.47 11.05
CA PRO A 98 0.22 15.85 11.07
C PRO A 98 1.08 14.87 11.87
N LEU A 99 2.19 14.44 11.27
CA LEU A 99 3.18 13.52 11.85
C LEU A 99 4.58 14.14 11.80
N ASP A 100 5.44 13.81 12.76
CA ASP A 100 6.89 14.00 12.63
C ASP A 100 7.40 12.92 11.66
N ALA A 101 7.45 13.27 10.39
CA ALA A 101 7.71 12.33 9.31
C ALA A 101 9.15 12.42 8.80
N THR A 102 9.78 11.27 8.60
CA THR A 102 11.07 11.15 7.91
C THR A 102 10.92 10.17 6.75
N VAL A 103 11.31 10.60 5.55
CA VAL A 103 11.38 9.79 4.34
C VAL A 103 12.84 9.40 4.12
N LEU A 104 13.08 8.11 4.00
CA LEU A 104 14.40 7.52 3.73
C LEU A 104 14.41 6.90 2.34
N ASP A 105 15.43 7.20 1.54
CA ASP A 105 15.64 6.57 0.24
C ASP A 105 17.11 6.66 -0.18
N GLN A 106 17.58 5.72 -1.01
CA GLN A 106 18.94 5.75 -1.56
C GLN A 106 19.08 6.64 -2.79
N VAL A 107 17.97 7.15 -3.38
CA VAL A 107 17.94 7.93 -4.61
C VAL A 107 17.75 9.42 -4.29
N PRO A 108 18.82 10.24 -4.29
CA PRO A 108 18.73 11.66 -3.94
C PRO A 108 17.77 12.46 -4.83
N GLU A 109 17.63 12.08 -6.11
CA GLU A 109 16.71 12.71 -7.05
C GLU A 109 15.25 12.52 -6.64
N ALA A 110 14.89 11.34 -6.14
CA ALA A 110 13.56 11.05 -5.64
C ALA A 110 13.25 11.85 -4.38
N LEU A 111 14.21 11.92 -3.44
CA LEU A 111 14.08 12.71 -2.20
C LEU A 111 13.90 14.21 -2.51
N ARG A 112 14.77 14.80 -3.37
CA ARG A 112 14.66 16.22 -3.78
C ARG A 112 13.33 16.51 -4.45
N LEU A 113 12.83 15.59 -5.28
CA LEU A 113 11.53 15.75 -5.91
C LEU A 113 10.39 15.66 -4.89
N GLY A 114 10.45 14.68 -3.98
CA GLY A 114 9.49 14.52 -2.89
C GLY A 114 9.38 15.79 -2.03
N GLU A 115 10.53 16.34 -1.63
CA GLU A 115 10.59 17.61 -0.89
C GLU A 115 9.94 18.77 -1.66
N ARG A 116 10.18 18.86 -2.98
CA ARG A 116 9.53 19.87 -3.83
C ARG A 116 8.01 19.70 -3.90
N ILE A 117 7.52 18.47 -4.04
CA ILE A 117 6.09 18.14 -4.07
C ILE A 117 5.45 18.50 -2.71
N ALA A 118 6.15 18.21 -1.61
CA ALA A 118 5.68 18.43 -0.24
C ALA A 118 5.68 19.90 0.18
N LYS A 119 6.46 20.76 -0.49
CA LYS A 119 6.71 22.15 -0.08
C LYS A 119 5.43 22.94 0.18
N GLY A 120 5.28 23.44 1.42
CA GLY A 120 4.13 24.23 1.86
C GLY A 120 2.83 23.42 2.08
N ARG A 121 2.88 22.09 1.96
CA ARG A 121 1.71 21.20 2.06
C ARG A 121 1.90 20.07 3.08
N LEU A 122 3.08 19.49 3.14
CA LEU A 122 3.42 18.39 4.03
C LEU A 122 4.80 18.63 4.62
N ALA A 123 4.92 18.57 5.95
CA ALA A 123 6.18 18.67 6.67
C ALA A 123 6.79 17.26 6.79
N ALA A 124 8.00 17.09 6.27
CA ALA A 124 8.79 15.87 6.42
C ALA A 124 10.28 16.17 6.29
N GLN A 125 11.10 15.32 6.90
CA GLN A 125 12.53 15.29 6.69
C GLN A 125 12.84 14.32 5.57
N TRP A 126 13.75 14.66 4.67
CA TRP A 126 14.16 13.85 3.52
C TRP A 126 15.62 13.50 3.68
N ARG A 127 15.93 12.22 3.85
CA ARG A 127 17.29 11.76 4.17
C ARG A 127 17.72 10.64 3.24
N GLU A 128 18.93 10.76 2.72
CA GLU A 128 19.60 9.65 2.06
C GLU A 128 19.88 8.54 3.08
N TRP A 129 19.57 7.31 2.69
CA TRP A 129 19.74 6.12 3.51
C TRP A 129 19.97 4.91 2.60
N HIS A 130 20.88 4.06 3.01
CA HIS A 130 21.20 2.82 2.32
C HIS A 130 20.86 1.62 3.19
N LEU A 131 20.46 0.53 2.53
CA LEU A 131 20.16 -0.71 3.24
C LEU A 131 21.37 -1.17 4.09
N GLY A 132 21.10 -1.53 5.35
CA GLY A 132 22.11 -1.86 6.34
C GLY A 132 22.48 -0.73 7.29
N GLU A 133 22.14 0.52 6.97
CA GLU A 133 22.26 1.61 7.92
C GLU A 133 21.17 1.52 9.00
N PRO A 134 21.45 2.00 10.23
CA PRO A 134 20.47 1.97 11.32
C PRO A 134 19.20 2.77 10.99
N LEU A 135 18.03 2.22 11.36
CA LEU A 135 16.76 2.93 11.29
C LEU A 135 16.49 3.66 12.61
N THR A 136 15.99 4.88 12.52
CA THR A 136 15.50 5.62 13.69
C THR A 136 14.15 5.05 14.12
N GLU A 137 13.91 4.93 15.42
CA GLU A 137 12.61 4.50 15.94
C GLU A 137 11.50 5.49 15.59
N ALA A 138 10.32 4.95 15.22
CA ALA A 138 9.11 5.72 14.96
C ALA A 138 7.86 4.95 15.40
N ASP A 139 6.78 5.69 15.67
CA ASP A 139 5.52 5.05 16.05
C ASP A 139 4.94 4.22 14.91
N LEU A 140 4.97 4.74 13.69
CA LEU A 140 4.58 4.07 12.46
C LEU A 140 5.78 3.96 11.52
N ILE A 141 6.01 2.77 10.99
CA ILE A 141 6.95 2.56 9.89
C ILE A 141 6.19 2.06 8.67
N THR A 142 6.51 2.62 7.50
CA THR A 142 6.00 2.18 6.20
C THR A 142 7.14 1.68 5.32
N VAL A 143 6.91 0.56 4.62
CA VAL A 143 7.78 0.03 3.56
C VAL A 143 6.89 -0.27 2.37
N SER A 144 7.04 0.46 1.27
CA SER A 144 6.11 0.33 0.15
C SER A 144 6.83 0.13 -1.17
N TYR A 145 6.58 -1.04 -1.83
CA TYR A 145 7.12 -1.43 -3.13
C TYR A 145 8.67 -1.54 -3.19
N LEU A 146 9.33 -1.54 -2.02
CA LEU A 146 10.79 -1.60 -1.91
C LEU A 146 11.32 -3.04 -2.01
N MET A 147 10.66 -4.01 -1.38
CA MET A 147 11.19 -5.38 -1.30
C MET A 147 11.32 -6.05 -2.67
N THR A 148 10.60 -5.55 -3.68
CA THR A 148 10.71 -6.04 -5.06
C THR A 148 12.09 -5.79 -5.69
N GLU A 149 12.85 -4.84 -5.16
CA GLU A 149 14.18 -4.44 -5.63
C GLU A 149 15.33 -5.13 -4.88
N LEU A 150 15.00 -5.90 -3.83
CA LEU A 150 15.94 -6.48 -2.89
C LEU A 150 16.10 -7.99 -3.08
N THR A 151 17.28 -8.50 -2.73
CA THR A 151 17.50 -9.94 -2.58
C THR A 151 16.70 -10.51 -1.39
N GLU A 152 16.52 -11.82 -1.31
CA GLU A 152 15.77 -12.42 -0.19
C GLU A 152 16.47 -12.19 1.18
N ASP A 153 17.79 -12.14 1.22
CA ASP A 153 18.56 -11.85 2.43
C ASP A 153 18.37 -10.39 2.86
N ASP A 154 18.41 -9.47 1.89
CA ASP A 154 18.16 -8.04 2.13
C ASP A 154 16.72 -7.78 2.57
N GLN A 155 15.73 -8.49 2.00
CA GLN A 155 14.33 -8.40 2.44
C GLN A 155 14.19 -8.79 3.91
N ARG A 156 14.83 -9.89 4.34
CA ARG A 156 14.82 -10.32 5.74
C ARG A 156 15.49 -9.29 6.66
N ALA A 157 16.65 -8.79 6.26
CA ALA A 157 17.36 -7.76 7.04
C ALA A 157 16.52 -6.49 7.20
N LEU A 158 15.86 -6.03 6.12
CA LEU A 158 14.97 -4.87 6.15
C LEU A 158 13.77 -5.10 7.07
N VAL A 159 13.08 -6.25 6.95
CA VAL A 159 11.91 -6.59 7.78
C VAL A 159 12.29 -6.63 9.25
N ALA A 160 13.42 -7.25 9.59
CA ALA A 160 13.92 -7.30 10.97
C ALA A 160 14.27 -5.91 11.51
N ALA A 161 14.97 -5.08 10.72
CA ALA A 161 15.35 -3.72 11.12
C ALA A 161 14.11 -2.83 11.30
N ALA A 162 13.16 -2.87 10.35
CA ALA A 162 11.92 -2.12 10.43
C ALA A 162 11.05 -2.58 11.61
N GLY A 163 10.96 -3.89 11.85
CA GLY A 163 10.25 -4.44 13.01
C GLY A 163 10.89 -4.05 14.35
N ALA A 164 12.22 -3.95 14.42
CA ALA A 164 12.92 -3.50 15.63
C ALA A 164 12.71 -2.00 15.91
N ALA A 165 12.65 -1.17 14.85
CA ALA A 165 12.51 0.28 14.96
C ALA A 165 11.05 0.75 15.14
N ALA A 166 10.05 -0.06 14.79
CA ALA A 166 8.64 0.29 14.92
C ALA A 166 8.16 0.17 16.37
N ARG A 167 7.50 1.24 16.88
CA ARG A 167 6.96 1.27 18.25
C ARG A 167 5.51 0.80 18.33
N GLN A 168 4.63 1.29 17.44
CA GLN A 168 3.20 0.96 17.44
C GLN A 168 2.81 0.05 16.28
N ALA A 169 3.21 0.41 15.06
CA ALA A 169 2.82 -0.31 13.85
C ALA A 169 3.91 -0.33 12.77
N LEU A 170 3.94 -1.40 12.00
CA LEU A 170 4.70 -1.52 10.76
C LEU A 170 3.75 -1.98 9.65
N VAL A 171 3.78 -1.27 8.51
CA VAL A 171 2.96 -1.57 7.33
C VAL A 171 3.89 -1.81 6.13
N ILE A 172 3.82 -3.00 5.56
CA ILE A 172 4.58 -3.38 4.37
C ILE A 172 3.60 -3.61 3.22
N VAL A 173 3.79 -2.91 2.09
CA VAL A 173 2.94 -2.97 0.90
C VAL A 173 3.77 -3.36 -0.31
N GLU A 174 3.30 -4.34 -1.08
CA GLU A 174 3.96 -4.87 -2.27
C GLU A 174 2.96 -5.00 -3.44
N PRO A 175 3.42 -5.15 -4.69
CA PRO A 175 2.53 -5.41 -5.82
C PRO A 175 1.59 -6.60 -5.57
N GLY A 176 0.33 -6.50 -5.99
CA GLY A 176 -0.69 -7.54 -5.87
C GLY A 176 -0.48 -8.70 -6.85
N THR A 177 0.74 -9.13 -7.05
CA THR A 177 1.16 -10.28 -7.86
C THR A 177 1.42 -11.49 -6.98
N PRO A 178 1.49 -12.72 -7.54
CA PRO A 178 1.89 -13.91 -6.78
C PRO A 178 3.25 -13.73 -6.08
N GLU A 179 4.20 -13.05 -6.72
CA GLU A 179 5.54 -12.78 -6.17
C GLU A 179 5.46 -11.78 -5.00
N GLY A 180 4.71 -10.68 -5.17
CA GLY A 180 4.50 -9.70 -4.10
C GLY A 180 3.81 -10.33 -2.89
N TYR A 181 2.79 -11.15 -3.12
CA TYR A 181 2.13 -11.89 -2.06
C TYR A 181 3.09 -12.84 -1.31
N ARG A 182 3.98 -13.56 -2.02
CA ARG A 182 4.97 -14.43 -1.37
C ARG A 182 5.95 -13.65 -0.48
N ARG A 183 6.39 -12.45 -0.92
CA ARG A 183 7.21 -11.55 -0.09
C ARG A 183 6.46 -11.13 1.17
N ILE A 184 5.19 -10.73 1.02
CA ILE A 184 4.35 -10.35 2.16
C ILE A 184 4.14 -11.51 3.13
N LEU A 185 3.95 -12.74 2.67
CA LEU A 185 3.85 -13.90 3.55
C LEU A 185 5.13 -14.13 4.35
N LYS A 186 6.30 -14.07 3.70
CA LYS A 186 7.59 -14.20 4.40
C LYS A 186 7.76 -13.12 5.46
N ALA A 187 7.53 -11.85 5.11
CA ALA A 187 7.61 -10.73 6.04
C ALA A 187 6.64 -10.89 7.22
N ARG A 188 5.41 -11.33 6.95
CA ARG A 188 4.39 -11.64 7.97
C ARG A 188 4.91 -12.68 8.97
N ASP A 189 5.43 -13.80 8.47
CA ASP A 189 5.87 -14.90 9.32
C ASP A 189 7.11 -14.50 10.16
N GLU A 190 8.04 -13.72 9.59
CA GLU A 190 9.20 -13.17 10.29
C GLU A 190 8.77 -12.19 11.41
N LEU A 191 7.83 -11.29 11.13
CA LEU A 191 7.33 -10.34 12.13
C LEU A 191 6.57 -11.06 13.25
N MET A 192 5.78 -12.07 12.94
CA MET A 192 5.11 -12.89 13.96
C MET A 192 6.12 -13.63 14.84
N ALA A 193 7.17 -14.20 14.24
CA ALA A 193 8.26 -14.84 14.99
C ALA A 193 9.01 -13.84 15.90
N ALA A 194 9.06 -12.56 15.52
CA ALA A 194 9.60 -11.46 16.33
C ALA A 194 8.62 -10.90 17.38
N GLY A 195 7.44 -11.54 17.56
CA GLY A 195 6.46 -11.18 18.59
C GLY A 195 5.48 -10.07 18.20
N TRP A 196 5.37 -9.74 16.91
CA TRP A 196 4.35 -8.85 16.41
C TRP A 196 3.02 -9.56 16.19
N THR A 197 1.91 -8.83 16.37
CA THR A 197 0.56 -9.29 16.05
C THR A 197 0.15 -8.77 14.68
N VAL A 198 -0.28 -9.65 13.78
CA VAL A 198 -0.86 -9.23 12.50
C VAL A 198 -2.20 -8.55 12.77
N ALA A 199 -2.29 -7.27 12.41
CA ALA A 199 -3.47 -6.45 12.59
C ALA A 199 -4.35 -6.41 11.33
N ALA A 200 -3.72 -6.43 10.14
CA ALA A 200 -4.40 -6.47 8.85
C ALA A 200 -3.49 -7.10 7.77
N PRO A 201 -4.03 -7.67 6.70
CA PRO A 201 -5.45 -7.88 6.42
C PRO A 201 -6.03 -9.11 7.12
N CYS A 202 -5.16 -10.00 7.67
CA CYS A 202 -5.56 -11.29 8.20
C CYS A 202 -6.37 -11.14 9.50
N PRO A 203 -7.51 -11.81 9.63
CA PRO A 203 -8.26 -11.88 10.89
C PRO A 203 -7.68 -12.92 11.86
N HIS A 204 -6.51 -13.48 11.60
CA HIS A 204 -5.89 -14.57 12.36
C HIS A 204 -4.36 -14.46 12.36
N GLN A 205 -3.76 -15.16 13.35
CA GLN A 205 -2.31 -15.32 13.48
C GLN A 205 -1.80 -16.67 12.93
N GLY A 206 -2.68 -17.53 12.43
CA GLY A 206 -2.34 -18.85 11.90
C GLY A 206 -1.79 -18.79 10.47
N THR A 207 -1.48 -19.97 9.92
CA THR A 207 -1.01 -20.11 8.53
C THR A 207 -2.06 -19.58 7.54
N CYS A 208 -1.62 -18.86 6.51
CA CYS A 208 -2.54 -18.31 5.52
C CYS A 208 -3.28 -19.44 4.75
N GLY A 209 -4.62 -19.40 4.77
CA GLY A 209 -5.46 -20.37 4.06
C GLY A 209 -5.54 -20.14 2.55
N MET A 210 -5.02 -19.03 2.03
CA MET A 210 -5.01 -18.72 0.59
C MET A 210 -3.72 -19.21 -0.08
N VAL A 211 -3.47 -20.52 0.04
CA VAL A 211 -2.32 -21.17 -0.58
C VAL A 211 -2.73 -21.94 -1.84
N GLY A 212 -1.83 -22.07 -2.80
CA GLY A 212 -2.03 -22.83 -4.02
C GLY A 212 -2.19 -21.97 -5.27
N LYS A 213 -3.34 -22.03 -5.95
CA LYS A 213 -3.55 -21.34 -7.24
C LYS A 213 -4.00 -19.88 -7.13
N ASP A 214 -4.33 -19.43 -5.93
CA ASP A 214 -4.81 -18.07 -5.65
C ASP A 214 -3.89 -17.37 -4.64
N TRP A 215 -3.97 -16.04 -4.54
CA TRP A 215 -3.14 -15.24 -3.63
C TRP A 215 -3.93 -14.07 -3.04
N CYS A 216 -3.61 -13.69 -1.80
CA CYS A 216 -4.24 -12.57 -1.12
C CYS A 216 -3.72 -11.25 -1.69
N HIS A 217 -4.61 -10.46 -2.25
CA HIS A 217 -4.35 -9.10 -2.72
C HIS A 217 -5.61 -8.26 -2.59
N PHE A 218 -5.45 -6.95 -2.70
CA PHE A 218 -6.52 -5.97 -2.63
C PHE A 218 -6.42 -5.03 -3.82
N SER A 219 -7.41 -4.17 -3.97
CA SER A 219 -7.49 -3.21 -5.08
C SER A 219 -7.81 -1.82 -4.54
N ALA A 220 -7.03 -0.83 -4.96
CA ALA A 220 -7.29 0.57 -4.67
C ALA A 220 -7.61 1.31 -5.97
N ARG A 221 -8.77 1.99 -6.01
CA ARG A 221 -9.20 2.74 -7.19
C ARG A 221 -8.54 4.11 -7.22
N ILE A 222 -7.99 4.47 -8.36
CA ILE A 222 -7.32 5.73 -8.64
C ILE A 222 -8.04 6.44 -9.75
N ASN A 223 -8.51 7.66 -9.49
CA ASN A 223 -9.04 8.52 -10.53
C ASN A 223 -7.89 9.13 -11.32
N ARG A 224 -7.83 8.87 -12.62
CA ARG A 224 -6.78 9.39 -13.51
C ARG A 224 -6.97 10.88 -13.76
N SER A 225 -5.91 11.67 -13.57
CA SER A 225 -5.87 13.05 -14.05
C SER A 225 -5.92 13.12 -15.60
N ALA A 226 -6.21 14.28 -16.17
CA ALA A 226 -6.19 14.46 -17.62
C ALA A 226 -4.81 14.14 -18.22
N LEU A 227 -3.75 14.48 -17.49
CA LEU A 227 -2.37 14.15 -17.87
C LEU A 227 -2.09 12.65 -17.79
N HIS A 228 -2.49 11.98 -16.71
CA HIS A 228 -2.35 10.55 -16.54
C HIS A 228 -3.03 9.76 -17.67
N ARG A 229 -4.20 10.22 -18.13
CA ARG A 229 -4.88 9.64 -19.30
C ARG A 229 -4.07 9.80 -20.59
N ARG A 230 -3.49 10.99 -20.83
CA ARG A 230 -2.64 11.25 -21.99
C ARG A 230 -1.36 10.43 -22.01
N LEU A 231 -0.70 10.30 -20.86
CA LEU A 231 0.56 9.55 -20.72
C LEU A 231 0.40 8.03 -20.95
N LYS A 232 -0.79 7.48 -20.67
CA LYS A 232 -1.10 6.04 -20.82
C LYS A 232 -1.88 5.68 -22.09
N ASP A 233 -2.28 6.64 -22.89
CA ASP A 233 -3.28 6.44 -23.99
C ASP A 233 -4.53 5.70 -23.48
N ALA A 234 -4.97 6.06 -22.27
CA ALA A 234 -5.97 5.30 -21.53
C ALA A 234 -7.38 5.86 -21.73
N ARG A 235 -8.29 5.03 -22.20
CA ARG A 235 -9.70 5.37 -22.43
C ARG A 235 -10.51 5.49 -21.14
N LEU A 236 -10.15 4.76 -20.08
CA LEU A 236 -10.88 4.74 -18.80
C LEU A 236 -10.42 5.89 -17.89
N GLY A 237 -11.39 6.52 -17.21
CA GLY A 237 -11.16 7.61 -16.24
C GLY A 237 -10.54 7.15 -14.92
N HIS A 238 -10.39 5.83 -14.70
CA HIS A 238 -9.85 5.25 -13.48
C HIS A 238 -8.90 4.08 -13.78
N GLU A 239 -8.13 3.71 -12.77
CA GLU A 239 -7.25 2.55 -12.75
C GLU A 239 -7.38 1.89 -11.38
N ASP A 240 -7.29 0.57 -11.34
CA ASP A 240 -7.29 -0.19 -10.09
C ASP A 240 -5.87 -0.70 -9.84
N GLU A 241 -5.20 -0.15 -8.82
CA GLU A 241 -3.90 -0.65 -8.33
C GLU A 241 -4.12 -1.87 -7.46
N LYS A 242 -3.54 -3.00 -7.87
CA LYS A 242 -3.55 -4.23 -7.08
C LYS A 242 -2.33 -4.28 -6.18
N PHE A 243 -2.54 -4.56 -4.90
CA PHE A 243 -1.49 -4.65 -3.89
C PHE A 243 -1.72 -5.79 -2.91
N SER A 244 -0.64 -6.33 -2.38
CA SER A 244 -0.62 -7.22 -1.21
C SER A 244 0.03 -6.48 -0.07
N PHE A 245 -0.37 -6.75 1.18
CA PHE A 245 0.23 -6.07 2.33
C PHE A 245 0.14 -6.91 3.59
N VAL A 246 0.97 -6.54 4.56
CA VAL A 246 0.84 -6.92 5.96
C VAL A 246 0.99 -5.67 6.82
N ALA A 247 0.13 -5.56 7.80
CA ALA A 247 0.23 -4.57 8.85
C ALA A 247 0.26 -5.30 10.20
N VAL A 248 1.24 -4.94 11.03
CA VAL A 248 1.42 -5.51 12.36
C VAL A 248 1.40 -4.42 13.42
N THR A 249 0.91 -4.76 14.60
CA THR A 249 0.86 -3.87 15.78
C THR A 249 1.33 -4.60 17.04
N ARG A 250 1.53 -3.85 18.13
CA ARG A 250 1.81 -4.43 19.47
C ARG A 250 0.53 -4.84 20.20
N GLY A 251 -0.64 -4.47 19.67
CA GLY A 251 -1.95 -4.80 20.26
C GLY A 251 -2.58 -6.06 19.67
N GLY A 252 -3.80 -6.34 20.10
CA GLY A 252 -4.62 -7.44 19.58
C GLY A 252 -5.17 -7.18 18.18
N ASN A 253 -5.85 -8.21 17.65
CA ASN A 253 -6.59 -8.13 16.39
C ASN A 253 -8.02 -8.63 16.65
N ASP A 254 -8.98 -7.72 16.59
CA ASP A 254 -10.41 -8.02 16.86
C ASP A 254 -11.20 -8.22 15.55
N VAL A 255 -10.52 -8.42 14.43
CA VAL A 255 -11.14 -8.59 13.11
C VAL A 255 -11.82 -9.96 13.05
N THR A 256 -13.14 -9.96 12.84
CA THR A 256 -13.97 -11.19 12.80
C THR A 256 -13.82 -11.97 11.50
N GLY A 257 -13.48 -11.32 10.40
CA GLY A 257 -13.19 -11.88 9.09
C GLY A 257 -12.89 -10.79 8.10
N ARG A 258 -12.37 -11.16 6.90
CA ARG A 258 -11.98 -10.18 5.86
C ARG A 258 -12.53 -10.60 4.50
N VAL A 259 -13.25 -9.71 3.84
CA VAL A 259 -13.69 -9.88 2.45
C VAL A 259 -12.47 -9.79 1.53
N VAL A 260 -12.14 -10.87 0.82
CA VAL A 260 -10.88 -10.99 0.06
C VAL A 260 -11.07 -10.96 -1.46
N ARG A 261 -12.30 -10.78 -1.93
CA ARG A 261 -12.68 -10.61 -3.35
C ARG A 261 -13.89 -9.70 -3.47
N HIS A 262 -14.12 -9.17 -4.67
CA HIS A 262 -15.37 -8.45 -4.94
C HIS A 262 -16.58 -9.32 -4.64
N PRO A 263 -17.61 -8.78 -3.95
CA PRO A 263 -18.88 -9.46 -3.76
C PRO A 263 -19.52 -9.85 -5.08
N ALA A 264 -20.09 -11.04 -5.15
CA ALA A 264 -20.83 -11.52 -6.30
C ALA A 264 -22.35 -11.46 -6.01
N PHE A 265 -23.10 -10.87 -6.93
CA PHE A 265 -24.53 -10.61 -6.78
C PHE A 265 -25.35 -11.52 -7.68
N ARG A 266 -26.37 -12.16 -7.11
CA ARG A 266 -27.45 -12.84 -7.84
C ARG A 266 -28.79 -12.39 -7.26
N LYS A 267 -29.89 -12.63 -7.98
CA LYS A 267 -31.23 -12.25 -7.49
C LYS A 267 -31.49 -12.89 -6.12
N GLY A 268 -31.57 -12.05 -5.10
CA GLY A 268 -31.84 -12.46 -3.72
C GLY A 268 -30.68 -13.14 -2.98
N LEU A 269 -29.44 -13.08 -3.51
CA LEU A 269 -28.27 -13.71 -2.92
C LEU A 269 -27.02 -12.85 -3.15
N VAL A 270 -26.26 -12.62 -2.07
CA VAL A 270 -24.89 -12.08 -2.13
C VAL A 270 -23.93 -13.19 -1.74
N THR A 271 -22.85 -13.35 -2.48
CA THR A 271 -21.75 -14.26 -2.13
C THR A 271 -20.49 -13.45 -1.88
N LEU A 272 -19.94 -13.55 -0.68
CA LEU A 272 -18.68 -12.95 -0.26
C LEU A 272 -17.61 -14.04 -0.21
N GLN A 273 -16.39 -13.74 -0.66
CA GLN A 273 -15.23 -14.59 -0.37
C GLN A 273 -14.58 -14.02 0.90
N VAL A 274 -14.55 -14.80 1.97
CA VAL A 274 -14.12 -14.34 3.30
C VAL A 274 -12.96 -15.19 3.81
N CYS A 275 -11.91 -14.53 4.28
CA CYS A 275 -10.88 -15.10 5.12
C CYS A 275 -11.39 -15.07 6.56
N GLN A 276 -11.43 -16.22 7.23
CA GLN A 276 -12.00 -16.39 8.56
C GLN A 276 -10.92 -16.42 9.66
N PRO A 277 -11.28 -16.20 10.93
CA PRO A 277 -10.34 -16.32 12.06
C PRO A 277 -9.73 -17.71 12.23
N ASP A 278 -10.41 -18.77 11.78
CA ASP A 278 -9.94 -20.16 11.80
C ASP A 278 -8.99 -20.50 10.62
N THR A 279 -8.53 -19.49 9.90
CA THR A 279 -7.66 -19.58 8.71
C THR A 279 -8.33 -20.06 7.44
N THR A 280 -9.58 -20.48 7.48
CA THR A 280 -10.30 -20.90 6.27
C THR A 280 -10.61 -19.71 5.36
N VAL A 281 -10.58 -19.95 4.05
CA VAL A 281 -10.97 -18.97 3.04
C VAL A 281 -12.01 -19.58 2.13
N GLY A 282 -13.20 -18.97 2.08
CA GLY A 282 -14.29 -19.56 1.32
C GLY A 282 -15.49 -18.65 1.13
N PRO A 283 -16.49 -19.13 0.38
CA PRO A 283 -17.70 -18.39 0.11
C PRO A 283 -18.64 -18.35 1.34
N VAL A 284 -19.09 -17.15 1.66
CA VAL A 284 -20.19 -16.90 2.61
C VAL A 284 -21.42 -16.49 1.79
N LEU A 285 -22.48 -17.27 1.88
CA LEU A 285 -23.73 -17.06 1.16
C LEU A 285 -24.71 -16.29 2.05
N VAL A 286 -25.16 -15.14 1.61
CA VAL A 286 -26.09 -14.27 2.37
C VAL A 286 -27.38 -14.09 1.56
N PRO A 287 -28.44 -14.88 1.83
CA PRO A 287 -29.69 -14.77 1.11
C PRO A 287 -30.55 -13.61 1.63
N LYS A 288 -31.45 -13.07 0.77
CA LYS A 288 -32.33 -11.92 1.07
C LYS A 288 -33.17 -12.10 2.35
N ARG A 289 -33.51 -13.35 2.71
CA ARG A 289 -34.27 -13.67 3.94
C ARG A 289 -33.52 -13.28 5.23
N GLU A 290 -32.21 -13.06 5.18
CA GLU A 290 -31.39 -12.66 6.33
C GLU A 290 -31.46 -11.14 6.63
N GLY A 291 -32.35 -10.39 5.95
CA GLY A 291 -32.70 -9.03 6.32
C GLY A 291 -31.50 -8.06 6.42
N ALA A 292 -31.20 -7.61 7.62
CA ALA A 292 -30.10 -6.64 7.87
C ALA A 292 -28.75 -7.18 7.40
N ARG A 293 -28.45 -8.46 7.64
CA ARG A 293 -27.19 -9.09 7.19
C ARG A 293 -27.08 -9.10 5.66
N TYR A 294 -28.19 -9.29 4.93
CA TYR A 294 -28.21 -9.19 3.48
C TYR A 294 -27.97 -7.75 3.01
N LYS A 295 -28.52 -6.74 3.70
CA LYS A 295 -28.24 -5.33 3.41
C LYS A 295 -26.75 -5.04 3.57
N ALA A 296 -26.16 -5.40 4.71
CA ALA A 296 -24.73 -5.26 4.95
C ALA A 296 -23.87 -5.97 3.90
N ALA A 297 -24.25 -7.19 3.49
CA ALA A 297 -23.53 -7.92 2.45
C ALA A 297 -23.59 -7.25 1.06
N ARG A 298 -24.67 -6.53 0.75
CA ARG A 298 -24.82 -5.77 -0.49
C ARG A 298 -23.92 -4.54 -0.54
N ASP A 299 -23.67 -3.96 0.61
CA ASP A 299 -22.89 -2.73 0.77
C ASP A 299 -21.40 -3.04 1.00
N ALA A 300 -21.07 -4.33 1.30
CA ALA A 300 -19.71 -4.78 1.55
C ALA A 300 -18.81 -4.64 0.31
N GLU A 301 -17.58 -4.23 0.53
CA GLU A 301 -16.54 -4.11 -0.49
C GLU A 301 -15.36 -5.08 -0.24
N TRP A 302 -14.53 -5.22 -1.24
CA TRP A 302 -13.27 -5.96 -1.13
C TRP A 302 -12.30 -5.24 -0.18
N GLY A 303 -11.96 -5.92 0.92
CA GLY A 303 -11.14 -5.41 2.01
C GLY A 303 -11.91 -5.14 3.30
N ASP A 304 -13.24 -5.15 3.26
CA ASP A 304 -14.05 -4.90 4.44
C ASP A 304 -13.99 -6.05 5.44
N GLN A 305 -14.25 -5.73 6.70
CA GLN A 305 -14.46 -6.72 7.74
C GLN A 305 -15.82 -7.41 7.55
N TRP A 306 -15.88 -8.71 7.83
CA TRP A 306 -17.12 -9.46 7.75
C TRP A 306 -17.25 -10.50 8.89
N PRO A 307 -18.38 -10.52 9.63
CA PRO A 307 -19.46 -9.53 9.59
C PRO A 307 -18.97 -8.13 10.01
N PRO A 308 -19.65 -7.06 9.61
CA PRO A 308 -19.37 -5.72 10.13
C PRO A 308 -19.56 -5.71 11.66
N HIS A 309 -18.88 -4.80 12.35
CA HIS A 309 -19.12 -4.58 13.77
C HIS A 309 -20.58 -4.18 14.01
N SER A 310 -21.13 -4.56 15.18
CA SER A 310 -22.51 -4.24 15.54
C SER A 310 -22.81 -2.74 15.54
N ASP A 311 -21.79 -1.92 15.75
CA ASP A 311 -21.89 -0.44 15.79
C ASP A 311 -21.95 0.20 14.40
N ASP A 312 -21.58 -0.51 13.32
CA ASP A 312 -21.63 -0.05 11.94
C ASP A 312 -22.95 -0.41 11.21
N ALA A 313 -23.92 -0.98 11.92
CA ALA A 313 -25.15 -1.57 11.36
C ALA A 313 -26.41 -0.69 11.53
N GLU A 314 -26.27 0.57 11.95
CA GLU A 314 -27.38 1.54 12.05
C GLU A 314 -27.55 2.44 10.82
#